data_5d0f08b5ad662fe53cf8558ff93e4a8f
#
_entry.id   5d0f08b5ad662fe53cf8558ff93e4a8f
#
_cell.length_a   1.000
_cell.length_b   1.000
_cell.length_c   1.000
_cell.angle_alpha   90.00
_cell.angle_beta   90.00
_cell.angle_gamma   90.00
#
_symmetry.space_group_name_H-M   'P 1'
#
loop_
_entity.id
_entity.type
_entity.pdbx_description
1 polymer ?
#
loop_
_entity_poly.entity_id
_entity_poly.type
_entity_poly.pdbx_seq_one_letter_code
_entity_poly.pdbx_strand_id
1 'polypeptide(L)'
;SPVEFVISADYLGHEPLDTFSAQATVPGTDGSDWLVEFHNGSGEWNSSMTFDMGLDGEMSLEDLNVRVTPPNQTVAHSLSGGHNVKISFFTSDGYFEETSVKVRIPQIHGFSVTSLEPVYGVSPGEEIQIPMEIRNDGNGDDRFEFVFDDSELPDGWERTGSTSHTVPPFTATTHSVTVSAPEDASGEYTIYVSVMDKEGNTYPDVEILVRVSNPIVSIVTQQLLAGGENAVSERVNSWVVTVKNEGLVDAIGVQLNATLCSDLSCNNEVLSDIEIGDVPANSVVNFDISMDLDGIDPGNYYLNLELNESSVEGTVMPFQPNQGGSVNLVVSSPAVESDSSWIGYLLGGLIIFAIVMLTRPRSRRPNAPF
;
A
#
# COMPACT_ATOMS: atom_id res chain seq x y z
N SER A 1 17.61 -6.35 29.73
CA SER A 1 18.75 -6.53 30.65
C SER A 1 18.52 -7.75 31.53
N PRO A 2 19.55 -8.50 31.90
CA PRO A 2 19.43 -9.61 32.85
C PRO A 2 19.01 -9.13 34.23
N VAL A 3 18.34 -10.00 34.95
CA VAL A 3 18.01 -9.79 36.38
C VAL A 3 18.92 -10.70 37.20
N GLU A 4 19.54 -10.17 38.24
CA GLU A 4 20.44 -10.90 39.12
C GLU A 4 19.85 -10.92 40.55
N PHE A 5 19.96 -12.05 41.24
CA PHE A 5 19.58 -12.22 42.63
C PHE A 5 20.48 -13.29 43.28
N VAL A 6 20.48 -13.30 44.59
CA VAL A 6 21.28 -14.23 45.36
C VAL A 6 20.36 -15.24 46.05
N ILE A 7 20.78 -16.48 46.06
CA ILE A 7 20.11 -17.55 46.81
C ILE A 7 21.11 -18.21 47.76
N SER A 8 20.59 -18.71 48.86
CA SER A 8 21.34 -19.56 49.80
C SER A 8 20.68 -20.92 49.91
N ALA A 9 21.46 -21.97 49.99
CA ALA A 9 20.97 -23.32 50.12
C ALA A 9 21.81 -24.06 51.20
N ASP A 10 21.14 -24.61 52.19
CA ASP A 10 21.76 -25.43 53.23
C ASP A 10 21.36 -26.89 53.03
N TYR A 11 22.32 -27.78 52.96
CA TYR A 11 22.10 -29.21 53.02
C TYR A 11 22.51 -29.75 54.39
N LEU A 12 21.55 -30.34 55.09
CA LEU A 12 21.71 -30.89 56.43
C LEU A 12 21.56 -32.44 56.39
N GLY A 13 22.22 -33.08 55.46
CA GLY A 13 22.23 -34.55 55.31
C GLY A 13 23.07 -35.25 56.41
N HIS A 14 22.74 -36.51 56.65
CA HIS A 14 23.45 -37.30 57.63
C HIS A 14 24.58 -38.18 57.02
N GLU A 15 24.68 -38.16 55.68
CA GLU A 15 25.69 -38.92 54.98
C GLU A 15 26.53 -38.00 54.07
N PRO A 16 27.85 -38.25 53.95
CA PRO A 16 28.69 -37.49 53.06
C PRO A 16 28.29 -37.76 51.61
N LEU A 17 27.95 -36.69 50.89
CA LEU A 17 27.63 -36.76 49.44
C LEU A 17 28.85 -36.29 48.65
N ASP A 18 29.08 -36.95 47.52
CA ASP A 18 30.21 -36.59 46.66
C ASP A 18 29.99 -35.23 45.94
N THR A 19 28.75 -34.96 45.55
CA THR A 19 28.43 -33.76 44.77
C THR A 19 27.04 -33.21 45.05
N PHE A 20 26.91 -31.91 44.90
CA PHE A 20 25.67 -31.16 44.94
C PHE A 20 25.58 -30.28 43.69
N SER A 21 24.48 -30.36 42.98
CA SER A 21 24.31 -29.65 41.71
C SER A 21 23.10 -28.72 41.72
N ALA A 22 23.25 -27.55 41.16
CA ALA A 22 22.17 -26.60 40.92
C ALA A 22 21.85 -26.48 39.44
N GLN A 23 20.58 -26.52 39.12
CA GLN A 23 20.04 -26.28 37.76
C GLN A 23 18.80 -25.40 37.85
N ALA A 24 18.49 -24.67 36.77
CA ALA A 24 17.30 -23.85 36.74
C ALA A 24 16.51 -24.02 35.44
N THR A 25 15.20 -23.82 35.56
CA THR A 25 14.27 -23.85 34.43
C THR A 25 13.24 -22.74 34.55
N VAL A 26 12.67 -22.30 33.43
CA VAL A 26 11.53 -21.37 33.40
C VAL A 26 10.32 -22.13 32.83
N PRO A 27 9.44 -22.66 33.69
CA PRO A 27 8.29 -23.45 33.25
C PRO A 27 7.30 -22.62 32.43
N GLY A 28 6.67 -23.28 31.42
CA GLY A 28 5.66 -22.65 30.57
C GLY A 28 6.24 -21.89 29.38
N THR A 29 7.56 -21.88 29.24
CA THR A 29 8.26 -21.53 28.02
C THR A 29 8.73 -22.83 27.38
N ASP A 30 8.94 -22.86 26.08
CA ASP A 30 9.59 -24.00 25.41
C ASP A 30 11.06 -24.16 25.82
N GLY A 31 11.49 -23.36 26.80
CA GLY A 31 12.76 -23.51 27.55
C GLY A 31 14.00 -23.05 26.81
N SER A 32 13.90 -22.79 25.50
CA SER A 32 15.08 -22.56 24.67
C SER A 32 15.61 -21.12 24.73
N ASP A 33 14.82 -20.15 25.16
CA ASP A 33 15.17 -18.74 24.98
C ASP A 33 15.48 -18.00 26.29
N TRP A 34 15.10 -18.54 27.44
CA TRP A 34 15.46 -18.01 28.75
C TRP A 34 16.80 -18.57 29.18
N LEU A 35 17.79 -17.70 29.39
CA LEU A 35 19.08 -18.11 29.90
C LEU A 35 19.11 -17.89 31.40
N VAL A 36 19.29 -18.96 32.17
CA VAL A 36 19.51 -18.92 33.61
C VAL A 36 20.90 -19.44 33.91
N GLU A 37 21.68 -18.65 34.61
CA GLU A 37 23.08 -18.92 34.88
C GLU A 37 23.39 -18.72 36.36
N PHE A 38 24.34 -19.47 36.87
CA PHE A 38 24.83 -19.45 38.24
C PHE A 38 26.27 -18.96 38.30
N HIS A 39 26.60 -18.30 39.41
CA HIS A 39 27.97 -17.86 39.69
C HIS A 39 28.23 -17.87 41.23
N ASN A 40 29.30 -18.50 41.65
CA ASN A 40 29.70 -18.70 43.07
C ASN A 40 30.73 -17.66 43.55
N GLY A 41 30.82 -16.53 42.93
CA GLY A 41 31.82 -15.48 43.28
C GLY A 41 33.18 -15.65 42.57
N SER A 42 33.43 -16.77 41.92
CA SER A 42 34.67 -16.99 41.14
C SER A 42 34.40 -17.74 39.87
N GLY A 43 35.08 -17.42 38.76
CA GLY A 43 34.94 -18.07 37.46
C GLY A 43 33.91 -17.44 36.54
N GLU A 44 33.33 -18.24 35.63
CA GLU A 44 32.38 -17.85 34.64
C GLU A 44 30.94 -18.19 35.09
N TRP A 45 29.96 -17.53 34.45
CA TRP A 45 28.55 -17.85 34.58
C TRP A 45 28.24 -19.16 33.85
N ASN A 46 27.54 -20.10 34.50
CA ASN A 46 27.24 -21.41 33.97
C ASN A 46 25.75 -21.76 34.10
N SER A 47 25.18 -22.48 33.15
CA SER A 47 23.79 -22.95 33.16
C SER A 47 23.51 -24.03 34.23
N SER A 48 24.53 -24.66 34.75
CA SER A 48 24.49 -25.57 35.90
C SER A 48 25.77 -25.45 36.68
N MET A 49 25.75 -25.77 37.94
CA MET A 49 26.91 -25.69 38.81
C MET A 49 26.94 -26.90 39.72
N THR A 50 28.12 -27.47 39.89
CA THR A 50 28.35 -28.61 40.80
C THR A 50 29.35 -28.19 41.85
N PHE A 51 29.08 -28.56 43.07
CA PHE A 51 29.91 -28.26 44.24
C PHE A 51 30.37 -29.56 44.84
N ASP A 52 31.65 -29.62 45.26
CA ASP A 52 32.16 -30.72 46.05
C ASP A 52 31.72 -30.55 47.51
N MET A 53 31.19 -31.58 48.08
CA MET A 53 30.79 -31.56 49.51
C MET A 53 31.96 -31.95 50.39
N GLY A 54 32.08 -31.27 51.51
CA GLY A 54 33.08 -31.59 52.51
C GLY A 54 32.84 -32.97 53.16
N LEU A 55 33.85 -33.49 53.80
CA LEU A 55 33.83 -34.82 54.48
C LEU A 55 32.79 -34.90 55.62
N ASP A 56 32.23 -33.78 56.04
CA ASP A 56 31.33 -33.73 57.20
C ASP A 56 29.83 -33.87 56.79
N GLY A 57 29.52 -33.97 55.50
CA GLY A 57 28.16 -34.16 55.00
C GLY A 57 27.24 -32.93 55.13
N GLU A 58 27.74 -31.84 55.62
CA GLU A 58 27.01 -30.56 55.69
C GLU A 58 27.56 -29.59 54.65
N MET A 59 26.66 -28.92 53.95
CA MET A 59 27.02 -27.89 52.98
C MET A 59 26.13 -26.71 53.13
N SER A 60 26.73 -25.53 53.28
CA SER A 60 26.05 -24.26 53.20
C SER A 60 26.56 -23.51 51.98
N LEU A 61 25.69 -23.26 51.01
CA LEU A 61 25.94 -22.36 49.93
C LEU A 61 25.43 -20.97 50.33
N GLU A 62 26.32 -20.11 50.73
CA GLU A 62 26.03 -18.69 50.91
C GLU A 62 26.37 -17.98 49.59
N ASP A 63 25.48 -17.06 49.21
CA ASP A 63 25.72 -16.15 48.06
C ASP A 63 25.87 -16.81 46.68
N LEU A 64 25.07 -17.83 46.36
CA LEU A 64 24.96 -18.30 45.00
C LEU A 64 24.22 -17.25 44.17
N ASN A 65 24.94 -16.59 43.27
CA ASN A 65 24.36 -15.60 42.39
C ASN A 65 23.66 -16.32 41.22
N VAL A 66 22.43 -15.89 40.93
CA VAL A 66 21.64 -16.38 39.79
C VAL A 66 21.32 -15.22 38.91
N ARG A 67 21.63 -15.36 37.64
CA ARG A 67 21.32 -14.41 36.58
C ARG A 67 20.30 -14.99 35.62
N VAL A 68 19.19 -14.25 35.42
CA VAL A 68 18.13 -14.62 34.50
C VAL A 68 18.09 -13.62 33.38
N THR A 69 18.34 -14.09 32.17
CA THR A 69 18.30 -13.29 30.94
C THR A 69 17.07 -13.69 30.16
N PRO A 70 16.07 -12.79 29.98
CA PRO A 70 14.90 -13.06 29.14
C PRO A 70 15.30 -13.07 27.67
N PRO A 71 14.55 -13.78 26.81
CA PRO A 71 14.74 -13.73 25.38
C PRO A 71 14.50 -12.32 24.83
N ASN A 72 15.02 -12.06 23.65
CA ASN A 72 14.75 -10.82 22.94
C ASN A 72 13.24 -10.70 22.67
N GLN A 73 12.73 -9.48 22.72
CA GLN A 73 11.30 -9.16 22.52
C GLN A 73 10.35 -9.80 23.54
N THR A 74 10.82 -10.01 24.78
CA THR A 74 9.94 -10.46 25.85
C THR A 74 8.94 -9.39 26.22
N VAL A 75 7.65 -9.75 26.16
CA VAL A 75 6.55 -8.85 26.52
C VAL A 75 6.55 -8.54 28.01
N ALA A 76 6.21 -7.30 28.35
CA ALA A 76 6.09 -6.84 29.74
C ALA A 76 4.97 -7.58 30.50
N HIS A 77 5.18 -7.76 31.79
CA HIS A 77 4.18 -8.38 32.65
C HIS A 77 3.33 -7.32 33.38
N SER A 78 2.06 -7.67 33.59
CA SER A 78 1.21 -6.90 34.52
C SER A 78 1.82 -6.88 35.91
N LEU A 79 1.32 -6.01 36.81
CA LEU A 79 1.81 -5.88 38.16
C LEU A 79 1.77 -7.18 38.97
N SER A 80 0.82 -8.07 38.69
CA SER A 80 0.69 -9.41 39.32
C SER A 80 1.33 -10.52 38.51
N GLY A 81 1.73 -10.26 37.23
CA GLY A 81 2.33 -11.22 36.30
C GLY A 81 3.80 -11.50 36.60
N GLY A 82 4.37 -12.41 35.86
CA GLY A 82 5.78 -12.76 35.88
C GLY A 82 5.99 -14.26 35.61
N HIS A 83 7.22 -14.62 35.24
CA HIS A 83 7.64 -16.00 35.09
C HIS A 83 8.24 -16.51 36.40
N ASN A 84 7.89 -17.74 36.80
CA ASN A 84 8.56 -18.42 37.90
C ASN A 84 9.82 -19.07 37.33
N VAL A 85 10.97 -18.71 37.85
CA VAL A 85 12.23 -19.39 37.63
C VAL A 85 12.34 -20.46 38.71
N LYS A 86 12.34 -21.72 38.33
CA LYS A 86 12.49 -22.84 39.24
C LYS A 86 13.97 -23.20 39.33
N ILE A 87 14.49 -23.28 40.50
CA ILE A 87 15.87 -23.65 40.79
C ILE A 87 15.81 -24.97 41.54
N SER A 88 16.46 -25.96 40.99
CA SER A 88 16.45 -27.33 41.49
C SER A 88 17.84 -27.70 41.94
N PHE A 89 17.92 -28.28 43.12
CA PHE A 89 19.14 -28.80 43.70
C PHE A 89 19.09 -30.31 43.76
N PHE A 90 20.16 -30.93 43.34
CA PHE A 90 20.31 -32.38 43.25
C PHE A 90 21.56 -32.83 44.02
N THR A 91 21.43 -33.89 44.76
CA THR A 91 22.57 -34.55 45.37
C THR A 91 22.93 -35.82 44.63
N SER A 92 24.14 -36.32 44.79
CA SER A 92 24.63 -37.54 44.13
C SER A 92 23.87 -38.81 44.50
N ASP A 93 23.23 -38.84 45.68
CA ASP A 93 22.37 -39.95 46.15
C ASP A 93 20.90 -39.84 45.66
N GLY A 94 20.58 -38.80 44.91
CA GLY A 94 19.26 -38.61 44.31
C GLY A 94 18.26 -37.79 45.10
N TYR A 95 18.69 -37.13 46.19
CA TYR A 95 17.83 -36.14 46.86
C TYR A 95 17.58 -34.93 45.96
N PHE A 96 16.36 -34.39 46.00
CA PHE A 96 15.94 -33.30 45.15
C PHE A 96 15.15 -32.25 45.97
N GLU A 97 15.54 -31.01 45.87
CA GLU A 97 14.83 -29.87 46.45
C GLU A 97 14.62 -28.79 45.38
N GLU A 98 13.49 -28.11 45.43
CA GLU A 98 13.15 -27.08 44.46
C GLU A 98 12.70 -25.79 45.16
N THR A 99 13.22 -24.68 44.71
CA THR A 99 12.71 -23.35 45.08
C THR A 99 12.32 -22.59 43.83
N SER A 100 11.54 -21.53 43.97
CA SER A 100 11.14 -20.71 42.81
C SER A 100 11.20 -19.23 43.16
N VAL A 101 11.68 -18.46 42.18
CA VAL A 101 11.72 -17.01 42.24
C VAL A 101 10.88 -16.44 41.08
N LYS A 102 10.04 -15.46 41.40
CA LYS A 102 9.21 -14.80 40.43
C LYS A 102 9.98 -13.64 39.80
N VAL A 103 10.26 -13.75 38.50
CA VAL A 103 10.92 -12.72 37.71
C VAL A 103 9.86 -11.96 36.91
N ARG A 104 9.86 -10.66 37.03
CA ARG A 104 8.95 -9.77 36.31
C ARG A 104 9.72 -8.89 35.34
N ILE A 105 9.22 -8.84 34.11
CA ILE A 105 9.74 -7.93 33.07
C ILE A 105 8.94 -6.62 33.16
N PRO A 106 9.59 -5.49 33.48
CA PRO A 106 8.93 -4.19 33.49
C PRO A 106 8.58 -3.76 32.07
N GLN A 107 7.59 -2.88 31.93
CA GLN A 107 7.30 -2.26 30.65
C GLN A 107 8.40 -1.23 30.32
N ILE A 108 8.85 -1.27 29.08
CA ILE A 108 9.73 -0.29 28.46
C ILE A 108 8.90 0.35 27.35
N HIS A 109 8.83 1.67 27.34
CA HIS A 109 8.11 2.45 26.35
C HIS A 109 9.07 2.88 25.24
N GLY A 110 8.58 2.95 24.02
CA GLY A 110 9.34 3.42 22.89
C GLY A 110 8.49 3.43 21.63
N PHE A 111 8.54 4.54 20.88
CA PHE A 111 7.91 4.65 19.57
C PHE A 111 8.91 5.16 18.57
N SER A 112 8.81 4.66 17.34
CA SER A 112 9.38 5.27 16.15
C SER A 112 8.26 5.61 15.17
N VAL A 113 8.37 6.76 14.52
CA VAL A 113 7.35 7.31 13.62
C VAL A 113 8.01 7.67 12.31
N THR A 114 7.37 7.33 11.21
CA THR A 114 7.83 7.66 9.86
C THR A 114 6.65 8.06 8.99
N SER A 115 6.86 9.04 8.11
CA SER A 115 5.93 9.34 7.03
C SER A 115 6.07 8.29 5.93
N LEU A 116 4.96 7.86 5.32
CA LEU A 116 4.98 6.87 4.25
C LEU A 116 5.48 7.45 2.93
N GLU A 117 5.31 8.75 2.72
CA GLU A 117 5.77 9.44 1.52
C GLU A 117 6.62 10.64 1.86
N PRO A 118 7.57 11.03 1.00
CA PRO A 118 8.45 12.17 1.24
C PRO A 118 7.77 13.51 1.03
N VAL A 119 6.73 13.57 0.19
CA VAL A 119 6.02 14.80 -0.17
C VAL A 119 4.54 14.49 -0.38
N TYR A 120 3.69 15.32 0.16
CA TYR A 120 2.23 15.27 -0.02
C TYR A 120 1.75 16.48 -0.80
N GLY A 121 0.79 16.28 -1.73
CA GLY A 121 0.15 17.35 -2.47
C GLY A 121 -1.25 17.63 -1.93
N VAL A 122 -1.62 18.90 -1.87
CA VAL A 122 -2.98 19.34 -1.49
C VAL A 122 -3.38 20.59 -2.29
N SER A 123 -4.65 20.75 -2.63
CA SER A 123 -5.17 21.99 -3.21
C SER A 123 -5.35 23.07 -2.15
N PRO A 124 -5.29 24.37 -2.52
CA PRO A 124 -5.67 25.44 -1.62
C PRO A 124 -7.08 25.24 -1.07
N GLY A 125 -7.26 25.41 0.24
CA GLY A 125 -8.55 25.24 0.92
C GLY A 125 -8.97 23.79 1.20
N GLU A 126 -8.20 22.80 0.77
CA GLU A 126 -8.55 21.40 0.91
C GLU A 126 -7.83 20.71 2.08
N GLU A 127 -8.37 19.57 2.49
CA GLU A 127 -7.80 18.71 3.51
C GLU A 127 -6.97 17.59 2.90
N ILE A 128 -5.88 17.23 3.56
CA ILE A 128 -5.08 16.07 3.22
C ILE A 128 -4.90 15.14 4.41
N GLN A 129 -5.04 13.85 4.17
CA GLN A 129 -4.70 12.81 5.11
C GLN A 129 -3.27 12.34 4.86
N ILE A 130 -2.43 12.47 5.87
CA ILE A 130 -1.02 12.10 5.83
C ILE A 130 -0.85 10.80 6.60
N PRO A 131 -0.66 9.66 5.90
CA PRO A 131 -0.47 8.39 6.56
C PRO A 131 0.93 8.30 7.18
N MET A 132 0.96 7.90 8.44
CA MET A 132 2.16 7.74 9.26
C MET A 132 2.25 6.29 9.72
N GLU A 133 3.40 5.66 9.58
CA GLU A 133 3.68 4.40 10.24
C GLU A 133 4.20 4.67 11.65
N ILE A 134 3.53 4.11 12.64
CA ILE A 134 3.92 4.17 14.04
C ILE A 134 4.29 2.76 14.49
N ARG A 135 5.51 2.61 14.97
CA ARG A 135 6.02 1.36 15.50
C ARG A 135 6.19 1.49 17.01
N ASN A 136 5.63 0.53 17.74
CA ASN A 136 5.91 0.37 19.15
C ASN A 136 7.20 -0.46 19.32
N ASP A 137 8.30 0.20 19.67
CA ASP A 137 9.59 -0.43 19.96
C ASP A 137 9.69 -0.89 21.40
N GLY A 138 8.67 -0.59 22.22
CA GLY A 138 8.52 -1.05 23.58
C GLY A 138 8.08 -2.50 23.67
N ASN A 139 8.06 -3.03 24.90
CA ASN A 139 7.76 -4.43 25.18
C ASN A 139 6.38 -4.67 25.81
N GLY A 140 5.49 -3.69 25.79
CA GLY A 140 4.11 -3.80 26.24
C GLY A 140 3.17 -3.02 25.35
N ASP A 141 1.86 -3.33 25.45
CA ASP A 141 0.84 -2.51 24.79
C ASP A 141 1.01 -1.07 25.24
N ASP A 142 1.13 -0.17 24.27
CA ASP A 142 1.28 1.23 24.57
C ASP A 142 0.31 2.08 23.74
N ARG A 143 -0.01 3.23 24.31
CA ARG A 143 -0.95 4.17 23.73
C ARG A 143 -0.21 5.42 23.32
N PHE A 144 -0.45 5.87 22.12
CA PHE A 144 0.12 7.09 21.58
C PHE A 144 -0.95 8.08 21.14
N GLU A 145 -0.53 9.33 21.04
CA GLU A 145 -1.30 10.45 20.53
C GLU A 145 -0.40 11.28 19.61
N PHE A 146 -0.92 11.73 18.46
CA PHE A 146 -0.19 12.69 17.65
C PHE A 146 -0.20 14.06 18.30
N VAL A 147 0.95 14.68 18.36
CA VAL A 147 1.14 16.03 18.87
C VAL A 147 1.74 16.91 17.79
N PHE A 148 1.17 18.09 17.65
CA PHE A 148 1.70 19.13 16.79
C PHE A 148 2.17 20.28 17.66
N ASP A 149 3.28 20.86 17.34
CA ASP A 149 3.63 22.15 17.88
C ASP A 149 2.85 23.24 17.10
N ASP A 150 1.85 23.82 17.74
CA ASP A 150 1.03 24.87 17.12
C ASP A 150 1.87 26.12 16.74
N SER A 151 3.05 26.28 17.32
CA SER A 151 3.98 27.37 16.95
C SER A 151 4.75 27.08 15.65
N GLU A 152 4.80 25.82 15.24
CA GLU A 152 5.47 25.35 14.02
C GLU A 152 4.50 25.02 12.89
N LEU A 153 3.18 25.04 13.18
CA LEU A 153 2.18 24.92 12.11
C LEU A 153 2.13 26.26 11.34
N PRO A 154 2.20 26.24 10.00
CA PRO A 154 2.17 27.47 9.22
C PRO A 154 0.87 28.26 9.44
N ASP A 155 0.95 29.59 9.33
CA ASP A 155 -0.21 30.47 9.54
C ASP A 155 -1.41 30.06 8.69
N GLY A 156 -2.58 29.96 9.32
CA GLY A 156 -3.84 29.63 8.66
C GLY A 156 -4.09 28.15 8.41
N TRP A 157 -3.09 27.28 8.69
CA TRP A 157 -3.31 25.85 8.62
C TRP A 157 -4.11 25.36 9.82
N GLU A 158 -4.96 24.38 9.58
CA GLU A 158 -5.76 23.73 10.61
C GLU A 158 -5.42 22.24 10.67
N ARG A 159 -5.56 21.65 11.84
CA ARG A 159 -5.45 20.22 12.04
C ARG A 159 -6.76 19.64 12.57
N THR A 160 -7.12 18.47 12.12
CA THR A 160 -8.26 17.71 12.63
C THR A 160 -7.82 16.38 13.19
N GLY A 161 -8.32 16.08 14.40
CA GLY A 161 -8.34 14.72 14.95
C GLY A 161 -7.02 14.16 15.45
N SER A 162 -6.65 14.52 16.67
CA SER A 162 -5.76 13.65 17.45
C SER A 162 -6.61 12.61 18.17
N THR A 163 -6.68 11.40 17.64
CA THR A 163 -7.24 10.26 18.35
C THR A 163 -6.11 9.44 18.93
N SER A 164 -6.29 9.01 20.17
CA SER A 164 -5.33 8.16 20.83
C SER A 164 -5.51 6.71 20.40
N HIS A 165 -4.43 6.05 20.03
CA HIS A 165 -4.40 4.69 19.51
C HIS A 165 -3.53 3.80 20.39
N THR A 166 -3.84 2.49 20.44
CA THR A 166 -3.03 1.49 21.14
C THR A 166 -2.32 0.62 20.12
N VAL A 167 -1.01 0.44 20.31
CA VAL A 167 -0.17 -0.41 19.46
C VAL A 167 0.43 -1.52 20.29
N PRO A 168 0.24 -2.79 19.92
CA PRO A 168 0.88 -3.92 20.58
C PRO A 168 2.41 -3.83 20.54
N PRO A 169 3.10 -4.49 21.47
CA PRO A 169 4.56 -4.47 21.53
C PRO A 169 5.19 -5.02 20.26
N PHE A 170 6.30 -4.43 19.85
CA PHE A 170 7.10 -4.82 18.67
C PHE A 170 6.36 -4.85 17.34
N THR A 171 5.20 -4.22 17.25
CA THR A 171 4.41 -4.11 16.02
C THR A 171 4.39 -2.69 15.48
N ALA A 172 4.05 -2.57 14.20
CA ALA A 172 3.78 -1.30 13.55
C ALA A 172 2.32 -1.22 13.12
N THR A 173 1.79 -0.02 13.04
CA THR A 173 0.45 0.28 12.55
C THR A 173 0.47 1.60 11.78
N THR A 174 -0.45 1.75 10.82
CA THR A 174 -0.58 2.99 10.08
C THR A 174 -1.79 3.77 10.58
N HIS A 175 -1.57 5.03 10.90
CA HIS A 175 -2.61 6.00 11.22
C HIS A 175 -2.36 7.29 10.46
N SER A 176 -3.44 8.03 10.16
CA SER A 176 -3.33 9.28 9.43
C SER A 176 -3.54 10.49 10.34
N VAL A 177 -2.79 11.53 10.10
CA VAL A 177 -3.10 12.88 10.56
C VAL A 177 -3.76 13.64 9.42
N THR A 178 -4.72 14.50 9.74
CA THR A 178 -5.41 15.33 8.77
C THR A 178 -5.02 16.78 8.99
N VAL A 179 -4.62 17.45 7.94
CA VAL A 179 -4.32 18.88 7.94
C VAL A 179 -5.06 19.56 6.81
N SER A 180 -5.50 20.80 7.02
CA SER A 180 -6.19 21.63 6.03
C SER A 180 -5.33 22.81 5.64
N ALA A 181 -5.15 22.99 4.33
CA ALA A 181 -4.45 24.16 3.79
C ALA A 181 -5.38 25.37 3.73
N PRO A 182 -4.90 26.59 3.99
CA PRO A 182 -5.71 27.79 3.76
C PRO A 182 -6.07 27.97 2.28
N GLU A 183 -7.17 28.68 1.99
CA GLU A 183 -7.64 28.96 0.61
C GLU A 183 -6.62 29.76 -0.23
N ASP A 184 -5.79 30.56 0.40
CA ASP A 184 -4.76 31.38 -0.24
C ASP A 184 -3.35 30.78 -0.17
N ALA A 185 -3.23 29.53 0.33
CA ALA A 185 -1.94 28.85 0.42
C ALA A 185 -1.39 28.47 -0.96
N SER A 186 -0.10 28.58 -1.13
CA SER A 186 0.60 28.13 -2.34
C SER A 186 2.08 27.88 -2.06
N GLY A 187 2.66 26.90 -2.72
CA GLY A 187 4.09 26.57 -2.56
C GLY A 187 4.35 25.41 -1.62
N GLU A 188 5.52 25.38 -1.00
CA GLU A 188 5.96 24.29 -0.15
C GLU A 188 5.92 24.71 1.33
N TYR A 189 5.40 23.81 2.15
CA TYR A 189 5.29 23.98 3.60
C TYR A 189 5.85 22.76 4.29
N THR A 190 6.51 22.99 5.41
CA THR A 190 6.97 21.91 6.29
C THR A 190 6.09 21.86 7.52
N ILE A 191 5.58 20.68 7.84
CA ILE A 191 4.76 20.41 9.02
C ILE A 191 5.51 19.42 9.88
N TYR A 192 5.60 19.69 11.19
CA TYR A 192 6.23 18.81 12.16
C TYR A 192 5.16 18.06 12.97
N VAL A 193 5.31 16.75 13.02
CA VAL A 193 4.42 15.86 13.77
C VAL A 193 5.23 15.01 14.70
N SER A 194 4.94 15.05 15.98
CA SER A 194 5.50 14.14 16.97
C SER A 194 4.44 13.22 17.55
N VAL A 195 4.89 12.23 18.31
CA VAL A 195 4.05 11.28 19.03
C VAL A 195 4.33 11.37 20.49
N MET A 196 3.30 11.36 21.29
CA MET A 196 3.40 11.33 22.76
C MET A 196 2.80 10.01 23.28
N ASP A 197 3.51 9.35 24.20
CA ASP A 197 3.00 8.16 24.86
C ASP A 197 2.04 8.49 26.04
N LYS A 198 1.49 7.46 26.65
CA LYS A 198 0.55 7.62 27.80
C LYS A 198 1.20 8.20 29.05
N GLU A 199 2.52 8.13 29.18
CA GLU A 199 3.30 8.72 30.27
C GLU A 199 3.65 10.19 30.01
N GLY A 200 3.35 10.72 28.82
CA GLY A 200 3.66 12.08 28.42
C GLY A 200 5.06 12.27 27.85
N ASN A 201 5.77 11.19 27.50
CA ASN A 201 7.05 11.29 26.79
C ASN A 201 6.78 11.62 25.31
N THR A 202 7.41 12.67 24.80
CA THR A 202 7.34 13.05 23.40
C THR A 202 8.53 12.45 22.64
N TYR A 203 8.25 11.87 21.49
CA TYR A 203 9.24 11.27 20.60
C TYR A 203 9.63 12.26 19.50
N PRO A 204 10.80 12.09 18.85
CA PRO A 204 11.31 13.04 17.86
C PRO A 204 10.28 13.35 16.75
N ASP A 205 10.26 14.61 16.33
CA ASP A 205 9.40 15.10 15.29
C ASP A 205 9.73 14.45 13.93
N VAL A 206 8.67 14.21 13.18
CA VAL A 206 8.76 13.82 11.77
C VAL A 206 8.48 15.04 10.92
N GLU A 207 9.43 15.39 10.09
CA GLU A 207 9.31 16.47 9.11
C GLU A 207 8.51 15.97 7.90
N ILE A 208 7.42 16.67 7.58
CA ILE A 208 6.51 16.34 6.48
C ILE A 208 6.49 17.53 5.52
N LEU A 209 6.91 17.30 4.28
CA LEU A 209 6.82 18.30 3.23
C LEU A 209 5.46 18.23 2.55
N VAL A 210 4.71 19.34 2.61
CA VAL A 210 3.41 19.49 1.94
C VAL A 210 3.53 20.54 0.84
N ARG A 211 3.16 20.18 -0.37
CA ARG A 211 3.12 21.09 -1.50
C ARG A 211 1.68 21.47 -1.82
N VAL A 212 1.38 22.76 -1.70
CA VAL A 212 0.07 23.31 -2.06
C VAL A 212 0.12 23.80 -3.50
N SER A 213 -0.66 23.19 -4.36
CA SER A 213 -0.73 23.55 -5.77
C SER A 213 -2.02 23.04 -6.40
N ASN A 214 -2.47 23.70 -7.45
CA ASN A 214 -3.54 23.16 -8.28
C ASN A 214 -3.03 21.98 -9.12
N PRO A 215 -3.91 21.05 -9.56
CA PRO A 215 -3.57 20.01 -10.51
C PRO A 215 -3.03 20.62 -11.82
N ILE A 216 -2.15 19.90 -12.50
CA ILE A 216 -1.56 20.31 -13.80
C ILE A 216 -1.96 19.28 -14.83
N VAL A 217 -3.05 19.55 -15.55
CA VAL A 217 -3.63 18.58 -16.50
C VAL A 217 -3.32 18.97 -17.93
N SER A 218 -2.90 18.02 -18.75
CA SER A 218 -2.60 18.22 -20.15
C SER A 218 -3.07 17.06 -21.03
N ILE A 219 -3.43 17.37 -22.29
CA ILE A 219 -3.67 16.34 -23.30
C ILE A 219 -2.32 15.87 -23.84
N VAL A 220 -2.10 14.56 -23.85
CA VAL A 220 -0.95 13.96 -24.51
C VAL A 220 -1.24 13.87 -26.02
N THR A 221 -0.97 14.95 -26.75
CA THR A 221 -1.39 15.19 -28.15
C THR A 221 -0.86 14.21 -29.18
N GLN A 222 -0.06 13.22 -28.81
CA GLN A 222 0.58 12.32 -29.79
C GLN A 222 -0.13 10.97 -29.97
N GLN A 223 -1.23 10.71 -29.27
CA GLN A 223 -1.90 9.40 -29.34
C GLN A 223 -3.42 9.51 -29.29
N LEU A 224 -4.05 9.74 -30.44
CA LEU A 224 -5.39 9.23 -30.67
C LEU A 224 -5.28 7.71 -30.87
N LEU A 225 -5.47 6.93 -29.78
CA LEU A 225 -5.08 5.50 -29.74
C LEU A 225 -6.05 4.57 -30.47
N ALA A 226 -7.31 4.94 -30.67
CA ALA A 226 -8.28 4.11 -31.40
C ALA A 226 -8.87 4.88 -32.56
N GLY A 227 -8.80 4.34 -33.76
CA GLY A 227 -9.33 4.93 -34.98
C GLY A 227 -8.32 5.76 -35.79
N GLY A 228 -7.28 6.31 -35.12
CA GLY A 228 -6.30 7.17 -35.79
C GLY A 228 -6.94 8.44 -36.37
N GLU A 229 -6.34 8.98 -37.46
CA GLU A 229 -6.83 10.16 -38.20
C GLU A 229 -7.97 9.84 -39.18
N ASN A 230 -8.50 8.61 -39.17
CA ASN A 230 -9.54 8.16 -40.10
C ASN A 230 -10.85 7.90 -39.35
N ALA A 231 -11.92 8.42 -39.92
CA ALA A 231 -13.29 8.15 -39.49
C ALA A 231 -14.14 7.66 -40.69
N VAL A 232 -15.29 7.08 -40.40
CA VAL A 232 -16.22 6.61 -41.41
C VAL A 232 -17.55 7.32 -41.22
N SER A 233 -18.07 7.97 -42.28
CA SER A 233 -19.41 8.57 -42.23
C SER A 233 -20.49 7.50 -42.03
N GLU A 234 -21.67 7.92 -41.60
CA GLU A 234 -22.82 7.04 -41.29
C GLU A 234 -22.54 5.98 -40.23
N ARG A 235 -21.62 6.24 -39.31
CA ARG A 235 -21.25 5.36 -38.18
C ARG A 235 -20.86 6.14 -36.93
N VAL A 236 -21.03 5.49 -35.80
CA VAL A 236 -20.39 5.93 -34.57
C VAL A 236 -18.89 5.64 -34.64
N ASN A 237 -18.09 6.68 -34.49
CA ASN A 237 -16.62 6.58 -34.42
C ASN A 237 -16.19 6.88 -33.00
N SER A 238 -15.21 6.13 -32.52
CA SER A 238 -14.68 6.29 -31.17
C SER A 238 -13.18 6.54 -31.19
N TRP A 239 -12.73 7.46 -30.34
CA TRP A 239 -11.32 7.79 -30.15
C TRP A 239 -10.98 7.74 -28.68
N VAL A 240 -9.74 7.44 -28.39
CA VAL A 240 -9.20 7.49 -27.03
C VAL A 240 -8.25 8.67 -26.95
N VAL A 241 -8.52 9.59 -26.03
CA VAL A 241 -7.68 10.75 -25.76
C VAL A 241 -6.98 10.51 -24.43
N THR A 242 -5.66 10.56 -24.45
CA THR A 242 -4.85 10.39 -23.26
C THR A 242 -4.67 11.75 -22.58
N VAL A 243 -5.08 11.84 -21.32
CA VAL A 243 -4.94 13.02 -20.46
C VAL A 243 -3.95 12.68 -19.36
N LYS A 244 -3.00 13.57 -19.08
CA LYS A 244 -1.97 13.42 -18.07
C LYS A 244 -2.12 14.51 -17.02
N ASN A 245 -2.04 14.13 -15.74
CA ASN A 245 -1.85 15.03 -14.64
C ASN A 245 -0.38 14.96 -14.18
N GLU A 246 0.37 16.05 -14.32
CA GLU A 246 1.76 16.19 -13.87
C GLU A 246 1.84 16.79 -12.46
N GLY A 247 0.71 17.18 -11.88
CA GLY A 247 0.63 17.72 -10.54
C GLY A 247 0.69 16.65 -9.46
N LEU A 248 0.88 17.08 -8.22
CA LEU A 248 0.86 16.23 -7.02
C LEU A 248 -0.54 16.10 -6.40
N VAL A 249 -1.54 16.73 -7.01
CA VAL A 249 -2.93 16.77 -6.54
C VAL A 249 -3.83 16.17 -7.60
N ASP A 250 -4.83 15.42 -7.18
CA ASP A 250 -5.83 14.84 -8.08
C ASP A 250 -6.64 15.94 -8.77
N ALA A 251 -6.86 15.80 -10.05
CA ALA A 251 -7.78 16.64 -10.81
C ALA A 251 -9.14 15.95 -10.88
N ILE A 252 -10.11 16.48 -10.14
CA ILE A 252 -11.45 15.91 -10.04
C ILE A 252 -12.37 16.59 -11.05
N GLY A 253 -13.19 15.80 -11.77
CA GLY A 253 -14.19 16.30 -12.69
C GLY A 253 -13.58 17.01 -13.90
N VAL A 254 -12.44 16.57 -14.41
CA VAL A 254 -11.85 17.09 -15.64
C VAL A 254 -12.80 16.83 -16.80
N GLN A 255 -13.18 17.89 -17.49
CA GLN A 255 -14.06 17.83 -18.64
C GLN A 255 -13.25 17.92 -19.94
N LEU A 256 -13.28 16.88 -20.74
CA LEU A 256 -12.72 16.85 -22.07
C LEU A 256 -13.82 17.15 -23.09
N ASN A 257 -13.74 18.30 -23.72
CA ASN A 257 -14.61 18.66 -24.84
C ASN A 257 -13.94 18.30 -26.15
N ALA A 258 -14.64 17.52 -26.97
CA ALA A 258 -14.23 17.16 -28.30
C ALA A 258 -15.21 17.76 -29.32
N THR A 259 -14.73 18.61 -30.20
CA THR A 259 -15.55 19.28 -31.19
C THR A 259 -15.06 18.98 -32.59
N LEU A 260 -15.91 18.44 -33.46
CA LEU A 260 -15.63 18.24 -34.87
C LEU A 260 -15.95 19.51 -35.63
N CYS A 261 -14.97 20.05 -36.37
CA CYS A 261 -15.07 21.32 -37.06
C CYS A 261 -14.75 21.14 -38.55
N SER A 262 -15.41 21.89 -39.43
CA SER A 262 -15.11 21.88 -40.86
C SER A 262 -13.94 22.79 -41.23
N ASP A 263 -13.45 23.62 -40.32
CA ASP A 263 -12.28 24.50 -40.50
C ASP A 263 -11.35 24.43 -39.31
N LEU A 264 -10.07 24.75 -39.50
CA LEU A 264 -9.02 24.69 -38.50
C LEU A 264 -9.25 25.63 -37.31
N SER A 265 -9.96 26.72 -37.51
CA SER A 265 -10.26 27.70 -36.44
C SER A 265 -11.51 27.37 -35.69
N CYS A 266 -12.16 26.26 -36.03
CA CYS A 266 -13.39 25.77 -35.40
C CYS A 266 -14.53 26.83 -35.36
N ASN A 267 -14.64 27.66 -36.39
CA ASN A 267 -15.73 28.60 -36.50
C ASN A 267 -17.05 27.94 -36.93
N ASN A 268 -16.94 26.75 -37.55
CA ASN A 268 -18.07 25.95 -37.97
C ASN A 268 -18.01 24.60 -37.25
N GLU A 269 -18.63 24.52 -36.11
CA GLU A 269 -18.85 23.30 -35.37
C GLU A 269 -19.85 22.40 -36.09
N VAL A 270 -19.53 21.13 -36.18
CA VAL A 270 -20.36 20.11 -36.84
C VAL A 270 -21.00 19.20 -35.81
N LEU A 271 -20.18 18.70 -34.86
CA LEU A 271 -20.59 17.84 -33.76
C LEU A 271 -19.71 18.12 -32.56
N SER A 272 -20.25 17.86 -31.35
CA SER A 272 -19.46 17.87 -30.12
C SER A 272 -19.80 16.69 -29.22
N ASP A 273 -18.83 16.26 -28.45
CA ASP A 273 -18.95 15.25 -27.39
C ASP A 273 -18.18 15.73 -26.15
N ILE A 274 -18.68 15.36 -24.99
CA ILE A 274 -18.13 15.78 -23.70
C ILE A 274 -17.96 14.55 -22.82
N GLU A 275 -16.73 14.31 -22.39
CA GLU A 275 -16.42 13.27 -21.42
C GLU A 275 -15.92 13.91 -20.12
N ILE A 276 -16.34 13.36 -18.98
CA ILE A 276 -15.95 13.84 -17.65
C ILE A 276 -15.33 12.71 -16.87
N GLY A 277 -14.18 12.96 -16.27
CA GLY A 277 -13.47 11.96 -15.45
C GLY A 277 -12.46 12.59 -14.51
N ASP A 278 -11.96 11.77 -13.59
CA ASP A 278 -10.92 12.16 -12.65
C ASP A 278 -9.55 11.73 -13.18
N VAL A 279 -8.55 12.58 -13.00
CA VAL A 279 -7.16 12.31 -13.37
C VAL A 279 -6.29 12.39 -12.11
N PRO A 280 -5.97 11.24 -11.49
CA PRO A 280 -5.18 11.23 -10.26
C PRO A 280 -3.81 11.88 -10.42
N ALA A 281 -3.22 12.33 -9.32
CA ALA A 281 -1.88 12.92 -9.29
C ALA A 281 -0.83 12.01 -9.95
N ASN A 282 0.10 12.60 -10.68
CA ASN A 282 1.18 11.91 -11.40
C ASN A 282 0.70 10.73 -12.27
N SER A 283 -0.51 10.79 -12.80
CA SER A 283 -1.11 9.71 -13.56
C SER A 283 -1.48 10.08 -14.99
N VAL A 284 -1.85 9.05 -15.72
CA VAL A 284 -2.34 9.15 -17.10
C VAL A 284 -3.66 8.39 -17.19
N VAL A 285 -4.69 9.04 -17.70
CA VAL A 285 -6.04 8.47 -17.85
C VAL A 285 -6.48 8.60 -19.32
N ASN A 286 -7.21 7.60 -19.81
CA ASN A 286 -7.79 7.61 -21.13
C ASN A 286 -9.25 8.03 -21.04
N PHE A 287 -9.64 8.98 -21.89
CA PHE A 287 -10.99 9.43 -22.11
C PHE A 287 -11.49 8.87 -23.43
N ASP A 288 -12.65 8.24 -23.43
CA ASP A 288 -13.29 7.65 -24.60
C ASP A 288 -14.29 8.64 -25.21
N ILE A 289 -13.99 9.14 -26.40
CA ILE A 289 -14.88 10.05 -27.15
C ILE A 289 -15.60 9.26 -28.21
N SER A 290 -16.90 9.45 -28.33
CA SER A 290 -17.73 8.77 -29.34
C SER A 290 -18.64 9.76 -30.06
N MET A 291 -18.48 9.87 -31.39
CA MET A 291 -19.32 10.73 -32.21
C MET A 291 -20.05 9.93 -33.28
N ASP A 292 -21.33 10.17 -33.42
CA ASP A 292 -22.12 9.62 -34.52
C ASP A 292 -22.00 10.55 -35.76
N LEU A 293 -21.36 10.06 -36.79
CA LEU A 293 -21.16 10.79 -38.02
C LEU A 293 -22.26 10.52 -39.08
N ASP A 294 -23.49 10.20 -38.60
CA ASP A 294 -24.64 10.08 -39.48
C ASP A 294 -24.97 11.46 -40.12
N GLY A 295 -25.13 11.52 -41.43
CA GLY A 295 -25.38 12.76 -42.16
C GLY A 295 -24.16 13.67 -42.34
N ILE A 296 -22.97 13.24 -41.94
CA ILE A 296 -21.71 13.97 -42.21
C ILE A 296 -21.12 13.51 -43.53
N ASP A 297 -20.92 14.45 -44.44
CA ASP A 297 -20.32 14.17 -45.74
C ASP A 297 -18.85 13.74 -45.59
N PRO A 298 -18.37 12.82 -46.46
CA PRO A 298 -16.95 12.51 -46.58
C PRO A 298 -16.10 13.76 -46.86
N GLY A 299 -15.01 13.93 -46.11
CA GLY A 299 -14.17 15.11 -46.27
C GLY A 299 -13.06 15.19 -45.21
N ASN A 300 -12.37 16.32 -45.21
CA ASN A 300 -11.39 16.64 -44.19
C ASN A 300 -12.04 17.51 -43.11
N TYR A 301 -11.87 17.11 -41.87
CA TYR A 301 -12.37 17.77 -40.68
C TYR A 301 -11.24 17.98 -39.69
N TYR A 302 -11.52 18.74 -38.68
CA TYR A 302 -10.61 18.98 -37.54
C TYR A 302 -11.33 18.57 -36.26
N LEU A 303 -10.74 17.64 -35.51
CA LEU A 303 -11.18 17.33 -34.16
C LEU A 303 -10.44 18.25 -33.19
N ASN A 304 -11.15 19.21 -32.62
CA ASN A 304 -10.63 20.12 -31.62
C ASN A 304 -10.89 19.53 -30.24
N LEU A 305 -9.85 19.45 -29.42
CA LEU A 305 -9.88 18.89 -28.08
C LEU A 305 -9.53 19.98 -27.06
N GLU A 306 -10.39 20.19 -26.09
CA GLU A 306 -10.21 21.18 -25.04
C GLU A 306 -10.47 20.55 -23.67
N LEU A 307 -9.59 20.88 -22.69
CA LEU A 307 -9.81 20.54 -21.30
C LEU A 307 -10.43 21.73 -20.60
N ASN A 308 -11.51 21.47 -19.89
CA ASN A 308 -12.20 22.45 -19.08
C ASN A 308 -12.38 21.96 -17.65
N GLU A 309 -12.54 22.91 -16.74
CA GLU A 309 -12.92 22.63 -15.38
C GLU A 309 -14.39 22.22 -15.33
N SER A 310 -14.69 21.15 -14.63
CA SER A 310 -16.05 20.76 -14.35
C SER A 310 -16.40 21.15 -12.92
N SER A 311 -17.55 21.79 -12.71
CA SER A 311 -18.09 21.97 -11.37
C SER A 311 -18.80 20.70 -10.93
N VAL A 312 -18.12 19.81 -10.22
CA VAL A 312 -18.75 18.69 -9.53
C VAL A 312 -19.24 19.23 -8.18
N GLU A 313 -20.55 19.08 -7.91
CA GLU A 313 -21.21 19.53 -6.65
C GLU A 313 -21.04 21.03 -6.29
N GLY A 314 -20.78 21.89 -7.30
CA GLY A 314 -20.66 23.35 -7.09
C GLY A 314 -19.26 23.81 -6.65
N THR A 315 -18.30 22.93 -6.52
CA THR A 315 -16.91 23.29 -6.29
C THR A 315 -16.17 23.27 -7.62
N VAL A 316 -15.66 24.42 -8.04
CA VAL A 316 -14.77 24.55 -9.20
C VAL A 316 -13.36 24.29 -8.69
N MET A 317 -12.76 23.19 -9.10
CA MET A 317 -11.34 22.96 -8.85
C MET A 317 -10.53 23.60 -9.99
N PRO A 318 -9.85 24.73 -9.74
CA PRO A 318 -9.06 25.36 -10.77
C PRO A 318 -7.84 24.49 -11.07
N PHE A 319 -7.70 24.06 -12.32
CA PHE A 319 -6.45 23.52 -12.82
C PHE A 319 -5.89 24.44 -13.91
N GLN A 320 -4.60 24.37 -14.17
CA GLN A 320 -4.02 25.09 -15.29
C GLN A 320 -4.27 24.29 -16.56
N PRO A 321 -5.22 24.69 -17.43
CA PRO A 321 -5.45 23.99 -18.68
C PRO A 321 -4.20 24.18 -19.58
N ASN A 322 -3.50 23.12 -19.84
CA ASN A 322 -2.42 23.17 -20.79
C ASN A 322 -2.95 22.69 -22.13
N GLN A 323 -3.31 23.67 -22.94
CA GLN A 323 -3.49 23.65 -24.39
C GLN A 323 -4.31 22.49 -24.96
N GLY A 324 -5.47 22.83 -25.47
CA GLY A 324 -6.20 22.05 -26.46
C GLY A 324 -5.34 21.75 -27.70
N GLY A 325 -5.63 20.68 -28.36
CA GLY A 325 -4.99 20.27 -29.61
C GLY A 325 -6.03 20.10 -30.71
N SER A 326 -5.69 20.41 -31.93
CA SER A 326 -6.51 20.12 -33.10
C SER A 326 -5.87 19.00 -33.93
N VAL A 327 -6.65 17.97 -34.21
CA VAL A 327 -6.22 16.82 -34.98
C VAL A 327 -6.94 16.78 -36.35
N ASN A 328 -6.22 16.61 -37.45
CA ASN A 328 -6.84 16.41 -38.74
C ASN A 328 -7.55 15.05 -38.79
N LEU A 329 -8.80 15.04 -39.18
CA LEU A 329 -9.62 13.85 -39.32
C LEU A 329 -10.09 13.69 -40.74
N VAL A 330 -9.86 12.54 -41.34
CA VAL A 330 -10.36 12.20 -42.69
C VAL A 330 -11.60 11.34 -42.54
N VAL A 331 -12.78 11.88 -42.87
CA VAL A 331 -14.03 11.14 -42.93
C VAL A 331 -14.17 10.50 -44.29
N SER A 332 -14.21 9.19 -44.35
CA SER A 332 -14.39 8.42 -45.59
C SER A 332 -15.82 7.87 -45.71
N SER A 333 -16.27 7.64 -46.94
CA SER A 333 -17.53 6.91 -47.14
C SER A 333 -17.48 5.52 -46.55
N PRO A 334 -18.60 4.97 -46.04
CA PRO A 334 -18.65 3.59 -45.63
C PRO A 334 -18.26 2.71 -46.82
N ALA A 335 -17.45 1.69 -46.55
CA ALA A 335 -17.14 0.71 -47.62
C ALA A 335 -18.45 0.09 -48.08
N VAL A 336 -18.77 0.29 -49.38
CA VAL A 336 -19.89 -0.43 -49.98
C VAL A 336 -19.53 -1.92 -49.88
N GLU A 337 -20.19 -2.63 -48.97
CA GLU A 337 -20.11 -4.08 -48.99
C GLU A 337 -20.58 -4.50 -50.41
N SER A 338 -19.63 -4.79 -51.28
CA SER A 338 -19.95 -5.38 -52.56
C SER A 338 -20.64 -6.71 -52.24
N ASP A 339 -21.96 -6.70 -52.40
CA ASP A 339 -22.76 -7.90 -52.20
C ASP A 339 -22.31 -8.93 -53.26
N SER A 340 -21.21 -9.59 -52.97
CA SER A 340 -20.62 -10.62 -53.83
C SER A 340 -21.44 -11.90 -53.82
N SER A 341 -22.62 -11.88 -53.14
CA SER A 341 -23.56 -13.00 -53.11
C SER A 341 -23.99 -13.40 -54.52
N TRP A 342 -24.16 -12.42 -55.46
CA TRP A 342 -24.52 -12.73 -56.83
C TRP A 342 -23.40 -13.48 -57.59
N ILE A 343 -22.11 -13.28 -57.25
CA ILE A 343 -20.97 -14.03 -57.83
C ILE A 343 -21.05 -15.49 -57.39
N GLY A 344 -21.43 -15.76 -56.14
CA GLY A 344 -21.69 -17.11 -55.62
C GLY A 344 -22.82 -17.81 -56.38
N TYR A 345 -23.93 -17.10 -56.65
CA TYR A 345 -25.04 -17.62 -57.45
C TYR A 345 -24.67 -17.86 -58.91
N LEU A 346 -23.87 -16.98 -59.53
CA LEU A 346 -23.37 -17.17 -60.92
C LEU A 346 -22.42 -18.37 -61.02
N LEU A 347 -21.50 -18.52 -60.08
CA LEU A 347 -20.58 -19.67 -60.03
C LEU A 347 -21.35 -20.97 -59.74
N GLY A 348 -22.28 -20.96 -58.80
CA GLY A 348 -23.17 -22.12 -58.52
C GLY A 348 -24.01 -22.50 -59.72
N GLY A 349 -24.60 -21.54 -60.44
CA GLY A 349 -25.36 -21.76 -61.68
C GLY A 349 -24.52 -22.36 -62.83
N LEU A 350 -23.28 -21.88 -63.00
CA LEU A 350 -22.34 -22.42 -63.96
C LEU A 350 -21.93 -23.87 -63.66
N ILE A 351 -21.72 -24.21 -62.40
CA ILE A 351 -21.38 -25.58 -61.98
C ILE A 351 -22.56 -26.50 -62.24
N ILE A 352 -23.78 -26.10 -61.88
CA ILE A 352 -25.01 -26.91 -62.15
C ILE A 352 -25.21 -27.09 -63.68
N PHE A 353 -25.02 -26.05 -64.51
CA PHE A 353 -25.14 -26.14 -65.89
C PHE A 353 -24.09 -27.10 -66.52
N ALA A 354 -22.85 -27.06 -66.05
CA ALA A 354 -21.82 -28.00 -66.44
C ALA A 354 -22.15 -29.46 -66.10
N ILE A 355 -22.68 -29.69 -64.92
CA ILE A 355 -23.12 -31.02 -64.46
C ILE A 355 -24.29 -31.53 -65.36
N VAL A 356 -25.25 -30.68 -65.66
CA VAL A 356 -26.40 -31.05 -66.56
C VAL A 356 -25.93 -31.34 -67.98
N MET A 357 -24.96 -30.61 -68.53
CA MET A 357 -24.40 -30.87 -69.82
C MET A 357 -23.57 -32.16 -69.89
N LEU A 358 -22.85 -32.50 -68.80
CA LEU A 358 -22.06 -33.74 -68.69
C LEU A 358 -22.90 -34.99 -68.50
N THR A 359 -24.09 -34.84 -67.84
CA THR A 359 -25.01 -35.98 -67.59
C THR A 359 -26.02 -36.22 -68.69
N ARG A 360 -26.12 -35.37 -69.71
CA ARG A 360 -27.02 -35.66 -70.85
C ARG A 360 -26.63 -36.97 -71.50
N PRO A 361 -27.53 -37.97 -71.56
CA PRO A 361 -27.26 -39.23 -72.27
C PRO A 361 -27.07 -38.94 -73.78
N ARG A 362 -25.92 -39.29 -74.30
CA ARG A 362 -25.69 -39.26 -75.73
C ARG A 362 -26.70 -40.19 -76.36
N SER A 363 -27.67 -39.65 -77.16
CA SER A 363 -28.57 -40.43 -77.98
C SER A 363 -27.76 -41.26 -78.93
N ARG A 364 -27.77 -42.58 -78.77
CA ARG A 364 -27.21 -43.49 -79.80
C ARG A 364 -28.03 -43.30 -81.09
N ARG A 365 -27.36 -42.87 -82.14
CA ARG A 365 -27.95 -42.95 -83.52
C ARG A 365 -28.22 -44.43 -83.81
N PRO A 366 -29.42 -44.78 -84.33
CA PRO A 366 -29.67 -46.14 -84.81
C PRO A 366 -28.83 -46.38 -86.04
N ASN A 367 -28.12 -47.51 -86.11
CA ASN A 367 -27.46 -47.98 -87.34
C ASN A 367 -28.50 -48.23 -88.42
N ALA A 368 -28.38 -47.58 -89.56
CA ALA A 368 -29.10 -47.95 -90.76
C ALA A 368 -28.49 -49.26 -91.28
N PRO A 369 -29.34 -50.20 -91.78
CA PRO A 369 -28.86 -51.43 -92.43
C PRO A 369 -28.42 -51.17 -93.85
N PHE A 370 -27.25 -51.62 -94.12
CA PHE A 370 -26.57 -52.21 -95.28
C PHE A 370 -25.09 -52.07 -95.12
#